data_41ae798184bca3466fc73df5b7915e13
#
_entry.id   41ae798184bca3466fc73df5b7915e13
#
_cell.length_a   1.000
_cell.length_b   1.000
_cell.length_c   1.000
_cell.angle_alpha   90.00
_cell.angle_beta   90.00
_cell.angle_gamma   90.00
#
_symmetry.space_group_name_H-M   'P 1'
#
loop_
_entity.id
_entity.type
_entity.pdbx_description
1 polymer ?
#
loop_
_entity_poly.entity_id
_entity_poly.type
_entity_poly.pdbx_seq_one_letter_code
_entity_poly.pdbx_strand_id
1 'polypeptide(L)'
;DGGLPNAIPRKGSVLTAMTLFWFELIREIVPNHLITADVNQYPEPLRRHAAELAGRSMLVRRTEVVPFECVVRGYLSGSGWKDYQKTGAVCGITLPPGLRESEKLPEPIFTPATKAETGHDLNVSEEEMAKAVGAELTGRLKRLSLAIYRKAADYAATRGILIADTKFEFGRAGQEIILVDEVL
;
A
#
# COMPACT_ATOMS: atom_id res chain seq x y z
N ASP A 1 10.50 16.64 -10.95
CA ASP A 1 9.08 16.28 -10.83
C ASP A 1 8.35 16.64 -12.11
N GLY A 2 8.05 15.64 -12.93
CA GLY A 2 7.28 15.80 -14.14
C GLY A 2 5.79 15.88 -13.85
N GLY A 3 5.31 16.99 -13.29
CA GLY A 3 3.88 17.23 -13.17
C GLY A 3 3.24 17.31 -14.55
N LEU A 4 2.14 16.58 -14.78
CA LEU A 4 1.36 16.75 -16.02
C LEU A 4 0.77 18.15 -16.05
N PRO A 5 0.85 18.87 -17.19
CA PRO A 5 0.32 20.24 -17.29
C PRO A 5 -1.21 20.29 -17.13
N ASN A 6 -1.90 19.19 -17.39
CA ASN A 6 -3.35 19.06 -17.24
C ASN A 6 -3.70 17.86 -16.36
N ALA A 7 -4.74 18.01 -15.53
CA ALA A 7 -5.28 16.91 -14.74
C ALA A 7 -5.88 15.83 -15.66
N ILE A 8 -5.66 14.55 -15.29
CA ILE A 8 -6.34 13.44 -15.97
C ILE A 8 -7.80 13.43 -15.51
N PRO A 9 -8.78 13.57 -16.43
CA PRO A 9 -10.18 13.60 -16.06
C PRO A 9 -10.59 12.33 -15.30
N ARG A 10 -11.35 12.49 -14.20
CA ARG A 10 -11.88 11.41 -13.36
C ARG A 10 -10.84 10.55 -12.61
N LYS A 11 -9.54 10.84 -12.69
CA LYS A 11 -8.53 10.05 -11.96
C LYS A 11 -8.90 9.91 -10.47
N GLY A 12 -9.18 11.02 -9.78
CA GLY A 12 -9.55 11.00 -8.36
C GLY A 12 -10.80 10.16 -8.07
N SER A 13 -11.81 10.20 -8.95
CA SER A 13 -13.02 9.38 -8.75
C SER A 13 -12.76 7.88 -8.92
N VAL A 14 -11.89 7.50 -9.85
CA VAL A 14 -11.50 6.11 -10.04
C VAL A 14 -10.72 5.61 -8.83
N LEU A 15 -9.72 6.37 -8.38
CA LEU A 15 -8.90 6.02 -7.21
C LEU A 15 -9.76 5.88 -5.95
N THR A 16 -10.66 6.84 -5.68
CA THR A 16 -11.58 6.75 -4.55
C THR A 16 -12.48 5.51 -4.64
N ALA A 17 -13.07 5.24 -5.79
CA ALA A 17 -13.93 4.07 -5.98
C ALA A 17 -13.17 2.75 -5.79
N MET A 18 -11.94 2.66 -6.29
CA MET A 18 -11.09 1.49 -6.10
C MET A 18 -10.70 1.31 -4.63
N THR A 19 -10.30 2.37 -3.95
CA THR A 19 -9.97 2.31 -2.51
C THR A 19 -11.15 1.82 -1.68
N LEU A 20 -12.36 2.35 -1.92
CA LEU A 20 -13.58 1.92 -1.21
C LEU A 20 -13.90 0.44 -1.47
N PHE A 21 -13.76 0.00 -2.72
CA PHE A 21 -13.94 -1.41 -3.08
C PHE A 21 -12.95 -2.33 -2.34
N TRP A 22 -11.66 -1.97 -2.32
CA TRP A 22 -10.64 -2.76 -1.64
C TRP A 22 -10.83 -2.74 -0.12
N PHE A 23 -11.17 -1.62 0.48
CA PHE A 23 -11.48 -1.55 1.91
C PHE A 23 -12.60 -2.51 2.32
N GLU A 24 -13.65 -2.61 1.51
CA GLU A 24 -14.75 -3.56 1.78
C GLU A 24 -14.27 -5.02 1.61
N LEU A 25 -13.49 -5.32 0.57
CA LEU A 25 -13.01 -6.68 0.32
C LEU A 25 -12.09 -7.21 1.45
N ILE A 26 -11.27 -6.33 2.04
CA ILE A 26 -10.27 -6.70 3.05
C ILE A 26 -10.68 -6.39 4.49
N ARG A 27 -11.89 -5.91 4.72
CA ARG A 27 -12.38 -5.43 6.04
C ARG A 27 -12.19 -6.41 7.20
N GLU A 28 -12.20 -7.72 6.90
CA GLU A 28 -12.02 -8.79 7.90
C GLU A 28 -10.55 -9.03 8.25
N ILE A 29 -9.61 -8.50 7.46
CA ILE A 29 -8.16 -8.66 7.69
C ILE A 29 -7.63 -7.55 8.58
N VAL A 30 -8.03 -6.31 8.28
CA VAL A 30 -7.55 -5.12 8.99
C VAL A 30 -8.58 -4.00 8.91
N PRO A 31 -8.83 -3.26 10.00
CA PRO A 31 -9.61 -2.04 9.95
C PRO A 31 -8.84 -0.96 9.15
N ASN A 32 -9.58 0.00 8.62
CA ASN A 32 -9.02 1.12 7.87
C ASN A 32 -9.43 2.47 8.44
N HIS A 33 -8.91 3.55 7.88
CA HIS A 33 -9.13 4.90 8.36
C HIS A 33 -10.41 5.56 7.87
N LEU A 34 -11.19 4.92 6.99
CA LEU A 34 -12.40 5.50 6.41
C LEU A 34 -13.47 5.77 7.50
N ILE A 35 -13.98 6.99 7.52
CA ILE A 35 -15.19 7.36 8.28
C ILE A 35 -16.38 7.31 7.32
N THR A 36 -16.32 8.05 6.21
CA THR A 36 -17.35 8.06 5.19
C THR A 36 -16.82 8.64 3.86
N ALA A 37 -17.39 8.22 2.75
CA ALA A 37 -17.21 8.82 1.43
C ALA A 37 -18.47 9.58 0.95
N ASP A 38 -19.53 9.58 1.75
CA ASP A 38 -20.72 10.36 1.46
C ASP A 38 -20.53 11.81 1.91
N VAL A 39 -20.45 12.73 0.96
CA VAL A 39 -20.25 14.16 1.22
C VAL A 39 -21.34 14.80 2.06
N ASN A 40 -22.56 14.22 2.10
CA ASN A 40 -23.65 14.70 2.93
C ASN A 40 -23.39 14.48 4.43
N GLN A 41 -22.50 13.53 4.76
CA GLN A 41 -22.08 13.23 6.14
C GLN A 41 -20.82 14.00 6.56
N TYR A 42 -20.25 14.82 5.67
CA TYR A 42 -19.07 15.61 6.00
C TYR A 42 -19.42 16.76 6.96
N PRO A 43 -18.44 17.27 7.72
CA PRO A 43 -18.62 18.48 8.51
C PRO A 43 -19.13 19.64 7.65
N GLU A 44 -19.95 20.50 8.25
CA GLU A 44 -20.64 21.59 7.55
C GLU A 44 -19.72 22.44 6.65
N PRO A 45 -18.52 22.85 7.09
CA PRO A 45 -17.62 23.64 6.23
C PRO A 45 -17.21 22.93 4.91
N LEU A 46 -17.23 21.60 4.88
CA LEU A 46 -16.89 20.83 3.68
C LEU A 46 -18.11 20.56 2.78
N ARG A 47 -19.32 20.49 3.36
CA ARG A 47 -20.54 20.21 2.58
C ARG A 47 -20.85 21.28 1.54
N ARG A 48 -20.46 22.53 1.76
CA ARG A 48 -20.59 23.60 0.76
C ARG A 48 -19.78 23.35 -0.52
N HIS A 49 -18.78 22.46 -0.45
CA HIS A 49 -17.95 22.03 -1.59
C HIS A 49 -18.37 20.64 -2.10
N ALA A 50 -19.58 20.19 -1.79
CA ALA A 50 -20.05 18.84 -2.14
C ALA A 50 -19.94 18.55 -3.64
N ALA A 51 -20.21 19.52 -4.51
CA ALA A 51 -20.11 19.36 -5.96
C ALA A 51 -18.67 19.04 -6.43
N GLU A 52 -17.66 19.55 -5.72
CA GLU A 52 -16.25 19.30 -6.03
C GLU A 52 -15.73 18.02 -5.40
N LEU A 53 -16.26 17.64 -4.22
CA LEU A 53 -15.76 16.55 -3.40
C LEU A 53 -16.45 15.21 -3.67
N ALA A 54 -17.68 15.23 -4.19
CA ALA A 54 -18.47 14.04 -4.40
C ALA A 54 -17.78 12.99 -5.29
N GLY A 55 -17.69 11.77 -4.77
CA GLY A 55 -17.11 10.63 -5.47
C GLY A 55 -15.59 10.69 -5.69
N ARG A 56 -14.89 11.66 -5.10
CA ARG A 56 -13.43 11.83 -5.27
C ARG A 56 -12.71 12.22 -3.98
N SER A 57 -13.37 12.06 -2.87
CA SER A 57 -12.82 12.36 -1.54
C SER A 57 -13.35 11.37 -0.52
N MET A 58 -12.64 11.27 0.58
CA MET A 58 -13.00 10.47 1.75
C MET A 58 -12.77 11.29 3.01
N LEU A 59 -13.68 11.22 3.97
CA LEU A 59 -13.45 11.66 5.33
C LEU A 59 -12.83 10.51 6.09
N VAL A 60 -11.65 10.73 6.66
CA VAL A 60 -10.86 9.68 7.28
C VAL A 60 -10.46 10.04 8.71
N ARG A 61 -10.17 9.03 9.53
CA ARG A 61 -9.57 9.21 10.85
C ARG A 61 -8.13 9.70 10.72
N ARG A 62 -7.77 10.71 11.49
CA ARG A 62 -6.37 11.13 11.63
C ARG A 62 -5.62 10.09 12.47
N THR A 63 -4.45 9.69 12.00
CA THR A 63 -3.61 8.67 12.63
C THR A 63 -2.15 9.14 12.69
N GLU A 64 -1.37 8.51 13.54
CA GLU A 64 0.08 8.57 13.49
C GLU A 64 0.57 7.52 12.50
N VAL A 65 1.05 7.96 11.35
CA VAL A 65 1.49 7.05 10.26
C VAL A 65 2.80 6.38 10.65
N VAL A 66 2.89 5.07 10.44
CA VAL A 66 4.15 4.33 10.58
C VAL A 66 5.10 4.77 9.46
N PRO A 67 6.36 5.18 9.75
CA PRO A 67 7.25 5.81 8.76
C PRO A 67 7.89 4.79 7.80
N PHE A 68 7.13 3.79 7.38
CA PHE A 68 7.54 2.76 6.43
C PHE A 68 6.40 2.44 5.46
N GLU A 69 6.76 2.25 4.21
CA GLU A 69 5.90 1.62 3.23
C GLU A 69 6.05 0.11 3.32
N CYS A 70 4.93 -0.58 3.46
CA CYS A 70 4.87 -2.04 3.56
C CYS A 70 4.65 -2.63 2.16
N VAL A 71 5.72 -2.82 1.41
CA VAL A 71 5.66 -3.33 0.04
C VAL A 71 5.59 -4.86 0.06
N VAL A 72 4.69 -5.43 -0.73
CA VAL A 72 4.62 -6.86 -1.00
C VAL A 72 4.82 -7.09 -2.49
N ARG A 73 5.75 -8.00 -2.81
CA ARG A 73 6.06 -8.36 -4.19
C ARG A 73 5.70 -9.81 -4.46
N GLY A 74 4.83 -10.03 -5.43
CA GLY A 74 4.57 -11.37 -5.99
C GLY A 74 5.35 -11.64 -7.25
N TYR A 75 5.93 -10.60 -7.84
CA TYR A 75 6.76 -10.65 -9.04
C TYR A 75 8.02 -9.80 -8.85
N LEU A 76 9.07 -10.16 -9.55
CA LEU A 76 10.39 -9.53 -9.44
C LEU A 76 10.52 -8.38 -10.45
N SER A 77 10.11 -7.18 -10.07
CA SER A 77 10.12 -5.99 -10.95
C SER A 77 10.65 -4.75 -10.24
N GLY A 78 10.87 -3.67 -11.01
CA GLY A 78 11.22 -2.34 -10.49
C GLY A 78 12.48 -2.31 -9.64
N SER A 79 12.42 -1.72 -8.44
CA SER A 79 13.56 -1.64 -7.51
C SER A 79 14.01 -3.03 -7.03
N GLY A 80 13.06 -3.95 -6.82
CA GLY A 80 13.37 -5.31 -6.43
C GLY A 80 14.20 -6.07 -7.47
N TRP A 81 13.91 -5.90 -8.75
CA TRP A 81 14.72 -6.45 -9.84
C TRP A 81 16.14 -5.88 -9.84
N LYS A 82 16.29 -4.57 -9.66
CA LYS A 82 17.60 -3.91 -9.62
C LYS A 82 18.45 -4.40 -8.43
N ASP A 83 17.84 -4.64 -7.28
CA ASP A 83 18.54 -5.18 -6.11
C ASP A 83 18.94 -6.63 -6.32
N TYR A 84 18.04 -7.45 -6.85
CA TYR A 84 18.32 -8.84 -7.19
C TYR A 84 19.46 -9.00 -8.20
N GLN A 85 19.51 -8.18 -9.24
CA GLN A 85 20.60 -8.21 -10.22
C GLN A 85 21.97 -7.96 -9.58
N LYS A 86 22.03 -7.14 -8.53
CA LYS A 86 23.27 -6.78 -7.85
C LYS A 86 23.72 -7.81 -6.83
N THR A 87 22.78 -8.39 -6.10
CA THR A 87 23.08 -9.14 -4.87
C THR A 87 22.47 -10.54 -4.81
N GLY A 88 21.56 -10.88 -5.72
CA GLY A 88 20.76 -12.10 -5.63
C GLY A 88 19.69 -12.05 -4.55
N ALA A 89 19.47 -10.87 -3.93
CA ALA A 89 18.55 -10.69 -2.82
C ALA A 89 17.74 -9.40 -2.96
N VAL A 90 16.59 -9.32 -2.26
CA VAL A 90 15.76 -8.11 -2.13
C VAL A 90 15.47 -7.88 -0.66
N CYS A 91 15.80 -6.71 -0.11
CA CYS A 91 15.62 -6.40 1.32
C CYS A 91 16.20 -7.46 2.27
N GLY A 92 17.36 -8.04 1.91
CA GLY A 92 18.01 -9.12 2.69
C GLY A 92 17.41 -10.52 2.46
N ILE A 93 16.36 -10.66 1.67
CA ILE A 93 15.76 -11.96 1.32
C ILE A 93 16.49 -12.52 0.10
N THR A 94 17.27 -13.58 0.29
CA THR A 94 17.92 -14.31 -0.82
C THR A 94 16.86 -15.00 -1.67
N LEU A 95 16.92 -14.79 -2.99
CA LEU A 95 16.00 -15.39 -3.94
C LEU A 95 16.70 -16.49 -4.75
N PRO A 96 15.93 -17.42 -5.36
CA PRO A 96 16.51 -18.44 -6.25
C PRO A 96 17.34 -17.82 -7.37
N PRO A 97 18.45 -18.44 -7.78
CA PRO A 97 19.26 -17.97 -8.90
C PRO A 97 18.52 -18.14 -10.23
N GLY A 98 18.81 -17.26 -11.19
CA GLY A 98 18.30 -17.38 -12.56
C GLY A 98 16.91 -16.81 -12.80
N LEU A 99 16.34 -16.10 -11.84
CA LEU A 99 15.07 -15.37 -12.04
C LEU A 99 15.24 -14.27 -13.09
N ARG A 100 14.19 -14.06 -13.88
CA ARG A 100 14.13 -13.02 -14.92
C ARG A 100 13.31 -11.82 -14.43
N GLU A 101 13.50 -10.70 -15.09
CA GLU A 101 12.65 -9.52 -14.86
C GLU A 101 11.17 -9.85 -15.07
N SER A 102 10.34 -9.37 -14.16
CA SER A 102 8.90 -9.61 -14.11
C SER A 102 8.51 -11.08 -13.89
N GLU A 103 9.42 -11.95 -13.50
CA GLU A 103 9.11 -13.34 -13.17
C GLU A 103 8.33 -13.43 -11.86
N LYS A 104 7.35 -14.34 -11.83
CA LYS A 104 6.56 -14.63 -10.62
C LYS A 104 7.47 -15.25 -9.57
N LEU A 105 7.44 -14.72 -8.36
CA LEU A 105 8.16 -15.30 -7.23
C LEU A 105 7.47 -16.59 -6.75
N PRO A 106 8.22 -17.56 -6.22
CA PRO A 106 7.65 -18.78 -5.65
C PRO A 106 6.61 -18.48 -4.55
N GLU A 107 6.90 -17.48 -3.72
CA GLU A 107 6.01 -16.94 -2.69
C GLU A 107 6.11 -15.40 -2.70
N PRO A 108 5.03 -14.69 -2.39
CA PRO A 108 5.09 -13.25 -2.18
C PRO A 108 6.03 -12.89 -1.03
N ILE A 109 6.88 -11.89 -1.23
CA ILE A 109 7.84 -11.43 -0.24
C ILE A 109 7.46 -10.05 0.30
N PHE A 110 7.76 -9.82 1.59
CA PHE A 110 7.60 -8.54 2.25
C PHE A 110 8.92 -7.75 2.15
N THR A 111 8.88 -6.60 1.52
CA THR A 111 10.05 -5.77 1.20
C THR A 111 9.79 -4.32 1.61
N PRO A 112 9.91 -4.00 2.91
CA PRO A 112 9.62 -2.65 3.39
C PRO A 112 10.57 -1.61 2.79
N ALA A 113 10.07 -0.36 2.71
CA ALA A 113 10.88 0.78 2.33
C ALA A 113 10.68 1.93 3.31
N THR A 114 11.69 2.76 3.47
CA THR A 114 11.54 4.01 4.24
C THR A 114 10.68 4.98 3.46
N LYS A 115 9.91 5.79 4.17
CA LYS A 115 9.18 6.91 3.58
C LYS A 115 10.13 8.10 3.51
N ALA A 116 10.65 8.41 2.33
CA ALA A 116 11.58 9.52 2.14
C ALA A 116 10.81 10.85 2.15
N GLU A 117 11.28 11.83 2.93
CA GLU A 117 10.76 13.20 2.86
C GLU A 117 11.17 13.89 1.56
N THR A 118 12.31 13.53 0.99
CA THR A 118 12.82 14.00 -0.30
C THR A 118 13.58 12.89 -1.03
N GLY A 119 13.31 12.71 -2.32
CA GLY A 119 13.99 11.70 -3.15
C GLY A 119 13.15 10.45 -3.37
N HIS A 120 13.79 9.29 -3.38
CA HIS A 120 13.15 7.98 -3.56
C HIS A 120 13.15 7.19 -2.27
N ASP A 121 12.08 6.43 -2.04
CA ASP A 121 12.00 5.46 -0.95
C ASP A 121 13.13 4.45 -1.06
N LEU A 122 13.78 4.14 0.05
CA LEU A 122 14.89 3.20 0.10
C LEU A 122 14.38 1.85 0.62
N ASN A 123 14.60 0.81 -0.16
CA ASN A 123 14.37 -0.56 0.29
C ASN A 123 15.21 -0.84 1.54
N VAL A 124 14.59 -1.37 2.58
CA VAL A 124 15.24 -1.76 3.83
C VAL A 124 14.92 -3.20 4.17
N SER A 125 15.77 -3.84 4.97
CA SER A 125 15.47 -5.17 5.48
C SER A 125 14.40 -5.14 6.58
N GLU A 126 13.74 -6.29 6.79
CA GLU A 126 12.82 -6.47 7.92
C GLU A 126 13.51 -6.21 9.27
N GLU A 127 14.80 -6.56 9.37
CA GLU A 127 15.60 -6.32 10.56
C GLU A 127 15.83 -4.83 10.83
N GLU A 128 16.12 -4.04 9.80
CA GLU A 128 16.27 -2.58 9.90
C GLU A 128 14.96 -1.92 10.32
N MET A 129 13.84 -2.33 9.71
CA MET A 129 12.51 -1.88 10.12
C MET A 129 12.22 -2.25 11.58
N ALA A 130 12.56 -3.47 12.01
CA ALA A 130 12.36 -3.93 13.39
C ALA A 130 13.21 -3.14 14.41
N LYS A 131 14.40 -2.70 14.04
CA LYS A 131 15.23 -1.79 14.88
C LYS A 131 14.57 -0.42 15.07
N ALA A 132 13.85 0.07 14.06
CA ALA A 132 13.22 1.38 14.09
C ALA A 132 11.86 1.39 14.79
N VAL A 133 10.99 0.43 14.54
CA VAL A 133 9.60 0.43 15.03
C VAL A 133 9.26 -0.72 15.98
N GLY A 134 10.21 -1.61 16.23
CA GLY A 134 10.06 -2.79 17.07
C GLY A 134 9.66 -4.06 16.31
N ALA A 135 10.18 -5.20 16.75
CA ALA A 135 9.99 -6.50 16.09
C ALA A 135 8.51 -6.95 16.06
N GLU A 136 7.78 -6.69 17.14
CA GLU A 136 6.35 -7.06 17.25
C GLU A 136 5.51 -6.33 16.19
N LEU A 137 5.68 -5.01 16.09
CA LEU A 137 4.96 -4.22 15.08
C LEU A 137 5.35 -4.63 13.68
N THR A 138 6.65 -4.76 13.40
CA THR A 138 7.16 -5.20 12.09
C THR A 138 6.55 -6.55 11.68
N GLY A 139 6.56 -7.54 12.57
CA GLY A 139 5.95 -8.84 12.30
C GLY A 139 4.44 -8.77 12.10
N ARG A 140 3.73 -7.87 12.82
CA ARG A 140 2.30 -7.63 12.61
C ARG A 140 2.03 -7.03 11.22
N LEU A 141 2.77 -5.99 10.85
CA LEU A 141 2.62 -5.32 9.55
C LEU A 141 2.92 -6.26 8.39
N LYS A 142 3.98 -7.07 8.49
CA LYS A 142 4.30 -8.12 7.50
C LYS A 142 3.14 -9.09 7.30
N ARG A 143 2.59 -9.64 8.39
CA ARG A 143 1.47 -10.60 8.30
C ARG A 143 0.24 -9.96 7.64
N LEU A 144 -0.12 -8.73 8.05
CA LEU A 144 -1.25 -8.01 7.48
C LEU A 144 -1.05 -7.74 5.98
N SER A 145 0.12 -7.20 5.60
CA SER A 145 0.44 -6.88 4.20
C SER A 145 0.39 -8.11 3.30
N LEU A 146 0.98 -9.23 3.74
CA LEU A 146 0.94 -10.49 2.99
C LEU A 146 -0.49 -11.04 2.87
N ALA A 147 -1.30 -10.94 3.94
CA ALA A 147 -2.69 -11.40 3.91
C ALA A 147 -3.55 -10.56 2.96
N ILE A 148 -3.40 -9.23 3.00
CA ILE A 148 -4.10 -8.31 2.09
C ILE A 148 -3.70 -8.60 0.64
N TYR A 149 -2.38 -8.68 0.37
CA TYR A 149 -1.87 -8.95 -0.98
C TYR A 149 -2.43 -10.26 -1.55
N ARG A 150 -2.36 -11.36 -0.79
CA ARG A 150 -2.88 -12.67 -1.25
C ARG A 150 -4.36 -12.60 -1.60
N LYS A 151 -5.19 -12.07 -0.69
CA LYS A 151 -6.64 -11.93 -0.93
C LYS A 151 -6.93 -11.07 -2.17
N ALA A 152 -6.21 -9.96 -2.32
CA ALA A 152 -6.38 -9.07 -3.46
C ALA A 152 -5.90 -9.71 -4.78
N ALA A 153 -4.73 -10.36 -4.77
CA ALA A 153 -4.18 -11.03 -5.95
C ALA A 153 -5.07 -12.18 -6.43
N ASP A 154 -5.60 -12.98 -5.49
CA ASP A 154 -6.54 -14.06 -5.80
C ASP A 154 -7.82 -13.51 -6.44
N TYR A 155 -8.39 -12.44 -5.88
CA TYR A 155 -9.56 -11.79 -6.45
C TYR A 155 -9.28 -11.20 -7.84
N ALA A 156 -8.20 -10.45 -8.00
CA ALA A 156 -7.81 -9.83 -9.27
C ALA A 156 -7.58 -10.88 -10.37
N ALA A 157 -6.96 -12.02 -10.03
CA ALA A 157 -6.74 -13.13 -10.95
C ALA A 157 -8.07 -13.68 -11.53
N THR A 158 -9.16 -13.71 -10.76
CA THR A 158 -10.49 -14.11 -11.26
C THR A 158 -11.05 -13.15 -12.31
N ARG A 159 -10.45 -11.95 -12.42
CA ARG A 159 -10.81 -10.90 -13.39
C ARG A 159 -9.77 -10.74 -14.51
N GLY A 160 -8.79 -11.64 -14.58
CA GLY A 160 -7.71 -11.59 -15.57
C GLY A 160 -6.66 -10.50 -15.30
N ILE A 161 -6.59 -9.98 -14.07
CA ILE A 161 -5.66 -8.94 -13.64
C ILE A 161 -4.58 -9.56 -12.75
N LEU A 162 -3.32 -9.25 -13.04
CA LEU A 162 -2.17 -9.61 -12.19
C LEU A 162 -1.77 -8.41 -11.34
N ILE A 163 -1.72 -8.60 -10.02
CA ILE A 163 -1.12 -7.64 -9.11
C ILE A 163 0.35 -8.05 -8.92
N ALA A 164 1.26 -7.32 -9.54
CA ALA A 164 2.68 -7.65 -9.50
C ALA A 164 3.30 -7.34 -8.14
N ASP A 165 3.02 -6.16 -7.64
CA ASP A 165 3.40 -5.70 -6.31
C ASP A 165 2.35 -4.68 -5.82
N THR A 166 2.42 -4.36 -4.56
CA THR A 166 1.62 -3.30 -3.96
C THR A 166 2.32 -2.77 -2.71
N LYS A 167 1.99 -1.55 -2.31
CA LYS A 167 2.49 -0.95 -1.09
C LYS A 167 1.34 -0.50 -0.20
N PHE A 168 1.47 -0.76 1.08
CA PHE A 168 0.51 -0.40 2.10
C PHE A 168 1.12 0.57 3.09
N GLU A 169 0.31 1.51 3.53
CA GLU A 169 0.62 2.38 4.65
C GLU A 169 -0.26 2.03 5.84
N PHE A 170 0.32 2.06 7.02
CA PHE A 170 -0.39 1.80 8.27
C PHE A 170 -0.25 2.98 9.23
N GLY A 171 -1.28 3.19 10.03
CA GLY A 171 -1.30 4.22 11.05
C GLY A 171 -1.72 3.65 12.41
N ARG A 172 -1.33 4.34 13.47
CA ARG A 172 -1.79 4.08 14.83
C ARG A 172 -2.98 4.96 15.16
N ALA A 173 -4.08 4.35 15.57
CA ALA A 173 -5.26 5.00 16.13
C ALA A 173 -5.41 4.54 17.59
N GLY A 174 -4.70 5.21 18.52
CA GLY A 174 -4.49 4.69 19.86
C GLY A 174 -3.61 3.44 19.87
N GLN A 175 -4.15 2.32 20.34
CA GLN A 175 -3.44 1.02 20.33
C GLN A 175 -3.73 0.17 19.08
N GLU A 176 -4.64 0.63 18.24
CA GLU A 176 -5.05 -0.08 17.04
C GLU A 176 -4.14 0.26 15.86
N ILE A 177 -3.75 -0.75 15.10
CA ILE A 177 -3.10 -0.57 13.80
C ILE A 177 -4.17 -0.66 12.74
N ILE A 178 -4.27 0.36 11.91
CA ILE A 178 -5.24 0.44 10.82
C ILE A 178 -4.54 0.75 9.50
N LEU A 179 -5.15 0.30 8.42
CA LEU A 179 -4.70 0.62 7.06
C LEU A 179 -5.10 2.06 6.73
N VAL A 180 -4.16 2.80 6.16
CA VAL A 180 -4.36 4.20 5.75
C VAL A 180 -3.97 4.37 4.29
N ASP A 181 -4.22 5.57 3.73
CA ASP A 181 -3.94 5.93 2.34
C ASP A 181 -4.73 5.11 1.30
N GLU A 182 -4.32 5.17 0.05
CA GLU A 182 -4.90 4.40 -1.05
C GLU A 182 -4.50 2.93 -0.95
N VAL A 183 -5.34 2.03 -1.47
CA VAL A 183 -5.11 0.59 -1.43
C VAL A 183 -5.18 0.02 -2.83
N LEU A 184 -4.11 -0.68 -3.27
CA LEU A 184 -3.97 -1.49 -4.49
C LEU A 184 -4.14 -0.73 -5.80
#